data_13aa89550cfeb1f3d8b1d3d154d84507
#
_entry.id   13aa89550cfeb1f3d8b1d3d154d84507
#
_cell.length_a   1.000
_cell.length_b   1.000
_cell.length_c   1.000
_cell.angle_alpha   90.00
_cell.angle_beta   90.00
_cell.angle_gamma   90.00
#
_symmetry.space_group_name_H-M   'P 1'
#
loop_
_entity.id
_entity.type
_entity.pdbx_description
1 polymer ?
#
loop_
_entity_poly.entity_id
_entity_poly.type
_entity_poly.pdbx_seq_one_letter_code
_entity_poly.pdbx_strand_id
1 'polypeptide(L)'
;MRKKSAYIHEDVRDDAYHHARKYYHKLQKVPHFENLNDKIFKFATSFSTKDVSGLLRGLKKSIGSLVTPVSSGHGDIDLIIPGLHKASGIKILQERWGIRDAESAAFGDSGNDLEMISTVQYGIAMENAQKMIKDASRYMTQSNNEKASYMQ
;
A
#
# COMPACT_ATOMS: atom_id res chain seq x y z
N MET A 1 -4.89 15.77 -21.15
CA MET A 1 -5.26 14.99 -19.94
C MET A 1 -4.55 13.65 -20.04
N ARG A 2 -3.55 13.35 -19.16
CA ARG A 2 -2.85 12.06 -19.21
C ARG A 2 -3.81 10.95 -18.75
N LYS A 3 -3.95 9.90 -19.53
CA LYS A 3 -4.73 8.71 -19.15
C LYS A 3 -3.98 8.01 -18.02
N LYS A 4 -4.51 8.04 -16.80
CA LYS A 4 -4.01 7.22 -15.70
C LYS A 4 -4.40 5.77 -16.00
N SER A 5 -3.43 4.92 -16.31
CA SER A 5 -3.63 3.50 -16.63
C SER A 5 -2.72 2.64 -15.73
N ALA A 6 -3.09 1.40 -15.57
CA ALA A 6 -2.21 0.36 -15.09
C ALA A 6 -1.81 -0.54 -16.26
N TYR A 7 -0.65 -1.15 -16.20
CA TYR A 7 -0.09 -1.98 -17.25
C TYR A 7 0.28 -3.34 -16.70
N ILE A 8 0.05 -4.39 -17.50
CA ILE A 8 0.41 -5.76 -17.19
C ILE A 8 0.97 -6.41 -18.46
N HIS A 9 1.90 -7.36 -18.31
CA HIS A 9 2.46 -8.06 -19.47
C HIS A 9 1.38 -8.87 -20.20
N GLU A 10 1.44 -8.94 -21.53
CA GLU A 10 0.41 -9.63 -22.33
C GLU A 10 0.38 -11.13 -22.07
N ASP A 11 1.53 -11.77 -21.76
CA ASP A 11 1.65 -13.21 -21.44
C ASP A 11 1.20 -13.55 -20.01
N VAL A 12 0.62 -12.60 -19.27
CA VAL A 12 0.10 -12.88 -17.93
C VAL A 12 -0.99 -13.94 -17.98
N ARG A 13 -0.99 -14.86 -17.01
CA ARG A 13 -2.07 -15.84 -16.87
C ARG A 13 -3.42 -15.16 -16.64
N ASP A 14 -4.49 -15.75 -17.17
CA ASP A 14 -5.83 -15.17 -17.11
C ASP A 14 -6.33 -14.95 -15.67
N ASP A 15 -6.03 -15.88 -14.75
CA ASP A 15 -6.38 -15.75 -13.34
C ASP A 15 -5.74 -14.51 -12.69
N ALA A 16 -4.45 -14.28 -12.96
CA ALA A 16 -3.72 -13.11 -12.48
C ALA A 16 -4.22 -11.80 -13.13
N TYR A 17 -4.55 -11.84 -14.42
CA TYR A 17 -5.18 -10.70 -15.10
C TYR A 17 -6.54 -10.35 -14.49
N HIS A 18 -7.41 -11.32 -14.28
CA HIS A 18 -8.72 -11.12 -13.64
C HIS A 18 -8.60 -10.63 -12.20
N HIS A 19 -7.60 -11.14 -11.45
CA HIS A 19 -7.31 -10.65 -10.11
C HIS A 19 -6.90 -9.17 -10.13
N ALA A 20 -5.95 -8.78 -10.99
CA ALA A 20 -5.50 -7.40 -11.13
C ALA A 20 -6.63 -6.43 -11.55
N ARG A 21 -7.56 -6.89 -12.41
CA ARG A 21 -8.71 -6.10 -12.87
C ARG A 21 -9.65 -5.67 -11.73
N LYS A 22 -9.68 -6.38 -10.59
CA LYS A 22 -10.48 -5.99 -9.42
C LYS A 22 -10.01 -4.66 -8.82
N TYR A 23 -8.70 -4.38 -8.92
CA TYR A 23 -8.06 -3.19 -8.34
C TYR A 23 -7.78 -2.10 -9.38
N TYR A 24 -7.56 -2.50 -10.64
CA TYR A 24 -7.13 -1.61 -11.72
C TYR A 24 -8.13 -1.61 -12.87
N HIS A 25 -9.14 -0.73 -12.81
CA HIS A 25 -10.20 -0.67 -13.83
C HIS A 25 -9.68 -0.33 -15.23
N LYS A 26 -8.59 0.44 -15.34
CA LYS A 26 -7.94 0.81 -16.61
C LYS A 26 -6.65 0.01 -16.82
N LEU A 27 -6.73 -1.31 -16.68
CA LEU A 27 -5.61 -2.21 -16.89
C LEU A 27 -5.44 -2.49 -18.39
N GLN A 28 -4.24 -2.30 -18.90
CA GLN A 28 -3.86 -2.54 -20.30
C GLN A 28 -2.80 -3.64 -20.36
N LYS A 29 -2.97 -4.58 -21.30
CA LYS A 29 -1.94 -5.55 -21.63
C LYS A 29 -0.91 -4.90 -22.57
N VAL A 30 0.37 -5.11 -22.30
CA VAL A 30 1.49 -4.57 -23.09
C VAL A 30 2.55 -5.65 -23.30
N PRO A 31 3.18 -5.70 -24.48
CA PRO A 31 4.25 -6.67 -24.75
C PRO A 31 5.55 -6.34 -24.05
N HIS A 32 5.84 -5.05 -23.81
CA HIS A 32 7.08 -4.58 -23.21
C HIS A 32 6.83 -3.33 -22.36
N PHE A 33 7.34 -3.32 -21.14
CA PHE A 33 7.21 -2.17 -20.24
C PHE A 33 8.17 -1.03 -20.58
N GLU A 34 9.29 -1.31 -21.25
CA GLU A 34 10.31 -0.33 -21.65
C GLU A 34 9.78 0.69 -22.67
N ASN A 35 8.75 0.30 -23.42
CA ASN A 35 8.14 1.13 -24.45
C ASN A 35 7.01 2.04 -23.92
N LEU A 36 6.77 2.04 -22.61
CA LEU A 36 5.72 2.86 -22.03
C LEU A 36 6.12 4.34 -22.01
N ASN A 37 5.35 5.17 -22.73
CA ASN A 37 5.46 6.62 -22.61
C ASN A 37 4.54 7.15 -21.51
N ASP A 38 4.80 6.71 -20.27
CA ASP A 38 4.03 7.12 -19.09
C ASP A 38 4.95 7.26 -17.87
N LYS A 39 4.47 7.93 -16.81
CA LYS A 39 5.17 8.00 -15.52
C LYS A 39 4.65 6.90 -14.61
N ILE A 40 5.52 5.97 -14.27
CA ILE A 40 5.19 4.87 -13.36
C ILE A 40 5.33 5.36 -11.92
N PHE A 41 4.27 5.19 -11.12
CA PHE A 41 4.22 5.60 -9.72
C PHE A 41 4.54 4.45 -8.75
N LYS A 42 4.20 3.22 -9.13
CA LYS A 42 4.52 2.01 -8.36
C LYS A 42 4.48 0.78 -9.23
N PHE A 43 5.14 -0.28 -8.77
CA PHE A 43 4.92 -1.63 -9.27
C PHE A 43 4.19 -2.42 -8.20
N ALA A 44 3.07 -3.04 -8.56
CA ALA A 44 2.36 -3.97 -7.70
C ALA A 44 2.75 -5.39 -8.09
N THR A 45 3.24 -6.15 -7.12
CA THR A 45 3.69 -7.53 -7.32
C THR A 45 2.98 -8.44 -6.34
N SER A 46 2.70 -9.69 -6.77
CA SER A 46 2.06 -10.69 -5.93
C SER A 46 2.92 -11.95 -5.90
N PHE A 47 3.19 -12.45 -4.70
CA PHE A 47 4.05 -13.60 -4.48
C PHE A 47 3.33 -14.70 -3.72
N SER A 48 3.41 -15.92 -4.26
CA SER A 48 2.91 -17.12 -3.60
C SER A 48 3.96 -17.63 -2.59
N THR A 49 4.21 -16.85 -1.53
CA THR A 49 5.16 -17.23 -0.47
C THR A 49 4.57 -17.03 0.92
N LYS A 50 4.97 -17.90 1.85
CA LYS A 50 4.67 -17.74 3.29
C LYS A 50 5.69 -16.83 3.99
N ASP A 51 6.90 -16.65 3.43
CA ASP A 51 7.94 -15.77 3.98
C ASP A 51 7.99 -14.40 3.29
N VAL A 52 6.93 -13.63 3.44
CA VAL A 52 6.86 -12.25 2.93
C VAL A 52 7.93 -11.37 3.60
N SER A 53 8.23 -11.60 4.87
CA SER A 53 9.24 -10.83 5.60
C SER A 53 10.65 -11.07 5.06
N GLY A 54 11.01 -12.30 4.75
CA GLY A 54 12.29 -12.64 4.12
C GLY A 54 12.41 -12.03 2.72
N LEU A 55 11.34 -12.11 1.94
CA LEU A 55 11.29 -11.51 0.62
C LEU A 55 11.44 -9.98 0.67
N LEU A 56 10.76 -9.31 1.59
CA LEU A 56 10.90 -7.86 1.80
C LEU A 56 12.33 -7.46 2.16
N ARG A 57 12.99 -8.22 3.06
CA ARG A 57 14.41 -7.99 3.40
C ARG A 57 15.31 -8.15 2.19
N GLY A 58 15.09 -9.19 1.39
CA GLY A 58 15.82 -9.43 0.14
C GLY A 58 15.66 -8.29 -0.86
N LEU A 59 14.43 -7.87 -1.12
CA LEU A 59 14.14 -6.75 -2.02
C LEU A 59 14.75 -5.44 -1.52
N LYS A 60 14.63 -5.12 -0.22
CA LYS A 60 15.28 -3.93 0.36
C LYS A 60 16.78 -3.94 0.17
N LYS A 61 17.43 -5.09 0.31
CA LYS A 61 18.89 -5.23 0.10
C LYS A 61 19.27 -5.06 -1.37
N SER A 62 18.48 -5.60 -2.29
CA SER A 62 18.82 -5.65 -3.72
C SER A 62 18.48 -4.37 -4.48
N ILE A 63 17.30 -3.80 -4.22
CA ILE A 63 16.75 -2.67 -4.99
C ILE A 63 16.27 -1.50 -4.12
N GLY A 64 16.52 -1.53 -2.81
CA GLY A 64 16.02 -0.51 -1.86
C GLY A 64 16.56 0.90 -2.09
N SER A 65 17.64 1.06 -2.87
CA SER A 65 18.15 2.36 -3.32
C SER A 65 17.31 2.99 -4.44
N LEU A 66 16.56 2.18 -5.19
CA LEU A 66 15.74 2.61 -6.33
C LEU A 66 14.27 2.77 -5.97
N VAL A 67 13.75 1.82 -5.19
CA VAL A 67 12.34 1.76 -4.78
C VAL A 67 12.23 1.30 -3.34
N THR A 68 11.12 1.63 -2.68
CA THR A 68 10.82 1.14 -1.33
C THR A 68 9.81 0.00 -1.41
N PRO A 69 10.20 -1.25 -1.10
CA PRO A 69 9.29 -2.37 -0.99
C PRO A 69 8.43 -2.26 0.28
N VAL A 70 7.11 -2.32 0.14
CA VAL A 70 6.15 -2.31 1.25
C VAL A 70 5.14 -3.45 1.09
N SER A 71 4.81 -4.15 2.19
CA SER A 71 3.76 -5.15 2.15
C SER A 71 2.39 -4.50 2.16
N SER A 72 1.52 -4.93 1.25
CA SER A 72 0.11 -4.55 1.20
C SER A 72 -0.83 -5.66 1.65
N GLY A 73 -0.28 -6.73 2.24
CA GLY A 73 -1.02 -7.88 2.76
C GLY A 73 -1.10 -9.04 1.76
N HIS A 74 -1.51 -10.22 2.21
CA HIS A 74 -1.83 -11.42 1.40
C HIS A 74 -0.72 -11.89 0.42
N GLY A 75 0.55 -11.57 0.69
CA GLY A 75 1.67 -11.86 -0.21
C GLY A 75 1.94 -10.78 -1.25
N ASP A 76 1.16 -9.71 -1.25
CA ASP A 76 1.36 -8.58 -2.16
C ASP A 76 2.42 -7.63 -1.62
N ILE A 77 3.29 -7.18 -2.52
CA ILE A 77 4.34 -6.20 -2.25
C ILE A 77 4.25 -5.09 -3.31
N ASP A 78 4.07 -3.88 -2.84
CA ASP A 78 4.18 -2.69 -3.66
C ASP A 78 5.63 -2.16 -3.62
N LEU A 79 6.20 -1.86 -4.78
CA LEU A 79 7.46 -1.14 -4.90
C LEU A 79 7.12 0.32 -5.20
N ILE A 80 7.30 1.18 -4.21
CA ILE A 80 6.90 2.59 -4.28
C ILE A 80 8.12 3.51 -4.41
N ILE A 81 7.90 4.73 -4.84
CA ILE A 81 8.94 5.77 -4.88
C ILE A 81 9.43 6.02 -3.45
N PRO A 82 10.75 6.06 -3.20
CA PRO A 82 11.30 6.31 -1.87
C PRO A 82 10.73 7.59 -1.24
N GLY A 83 10.34 7.51 0.03
CA GLY A 83 9.75 8.62 0.76
C GLY A 83 8.27 8.91 0.45
N LEU A 84 7.67 8.22 -0.53
CA LEU A 84 6.25 8.32 -0.80
C LEU A 84 5.48 7.15 -0.15
N HIS A 85 4.89 7.40 0.99
CA HIS A 85 4.06 6.47 1.74
C HIS A 85 2.75 7.16 2.19
N LYS A 86 1.84 6.43 2.80
CA LYS A 86 0.52 6.97 3.20
C LYS A 86 0.64 8.18 4.13
N ALA A 87 1.59 8.18 5.06
CA ALA A 87 1.81 9.31 5.95
C ALA A 87 2.28 10.58 5.21
N SER A 88 3.13 10.45 4.17
CA SER A 88 3.53 11.62 3.38
C SER A 88 2.36 12.24 2.63
N GLY A 89 1.42 11.41 2.16
CA GLY A 89 0.16 11.89 1.57
C GLY A 89 -0.72 12.63 2.56
N ILE A 90 -0.87 12.10 3.78
CA ILE A 90 -1.61 12.76 4.87
C ILE A 90 -0.97 14.11 5.19
N LYS A 91 0.36 14.16 5.32
CA LYS A 91 1.10 15.40 5.63
C LYS A 91 0.81 16.52 4.63
N ILE A 92 0.83 16.18 3.34
CA ILE A 92 0.49 17.13 2.26
C ILE A 92 -0.95 17.66 2.42
N LEU A 93 -1.91 16.80 2.79
CA LEU A 93 -3.30 17.21 2.99
C LEU A 93 -3.46 18.06 4.26
N GLN A 94 -2.78 17.68 5.34
CA GLN A 94 -2.77 18.45 6.59
C GLN A 94 -2.23 19.86 6.38
N GLU A 95 -1.09 19.99 5.69
CA GLU A 95 -0.52 21.29 5.33
C GLU A 95 -1.47 22.11 4.46
N ARG A 96 -2.09 21.48 3.46
CA ARG A 96 -3.04 22.15 2.55
C ARG A 96 -4.29 22.68 3.25
N TRP A 97 -4.76 21.95 4.26
CA TRP A 97 -6.03 22.24 4.93
C TRP A 97 -5.85 22.86 6.33
N GLY A 98 -4.62 23.03 6.78
CA GLY A 98 -4.31 23.56 8.11
C GLY A 98 -4.71 22.61 9.26
N ILE A 99 -4.71 21.29 9.01
CA ILE A 99 -5.06 20.24 9.98
C ILE A 99 -3.80 19.76 10.69
N ARG A 100 -3.83 19.66 12.01
CA ARG A 100 -2.73 19.18 12.83
C ARG A 100 -2.78 17.66 13.00
N ASP A 101 -1.65 17.05 13.37
CA ASP A 101 -1.59 15.62 13.72
C ASP A 101 -2.58 15.29 14.85
N ALA A 102 -2.75 16.21 15.82
CA ALA A 102 -3.70 16.09 16.93
C ALA A 102 -5.19 16.06 16.50
N GLU A 103 -5.48 16.46 15.29
CA GLU A 103 -6.85 16.52 14.73
C GLU A 103 -7.08 15.41 13.69
N SER A 104 -6.14 14.48 13.57
CA SER A 104 -6.13 13.45 12.53
C SER A 104 -6.27 12.06 13.13
N ALA A 105 -7.09 11.23 12.47
CA ALA A 105 -7.24 9.81 12.77
C ALA A 105 -6.90 8.97 11.54
N ALA A 106 -6.34 7.78 11.76
CA ALA A 106 -6.06 6.83 10.69
C ALA A 106 -6.30 5.40 11.18
N PHE A 107 -6.87 4.59 10.30
CA PHE A 107 -7.09 3.16 10.51
C PHE A 107 -6.15 2.37 9.61
N GLY A 108 -5.57 1.27 10.12
CA GLY A 108 -4.67 0.44 9.34
C GLY A 108 -4.58 -1.00 9.83
N ASP A 109 -4.13 -1.87 8.94
CA ASP A 109 -4.01 -3.30 9.21
C ASP A 109 -2.69 -3.92 8.70
N SER A 110 -2.03 -3.30 7.73
CA SER A 110 -0.88 -3.85 7.01
C SER A 110 0.36 -2.95 7.09
N GLY A 111 1.53 -3.50 6.72
CA GLY A 111 2.81 -2.82 6.85
C GLY A 111 2.92 -1.47 6.13
N ASN A 112 2.13 -1.23 5.09
CA ASN A 112 2.06 0.06 4.39
C ASN A 112 1.28 1.15 5.16
N ASP A 113 0.68 0.80 6.31
CA ASP A 113 -0.05 1.71 7.20
C ASP A 113 0.81 2.18 8.38
N LEU A 114 1.97 1.57 8.60
CA LEU A 114 2.79 1.77 9.81
C LEU A 114 3.10 3.24 10.06
N GLU A 115 3.66 3.91 9.06
CA GLU A 115 4.04 5.32 9.16
C GLU A 115 2.81 6.21 9.39
N MET A 116 1.70 5.90 8.74
CA MET A 116 0.45 6.63 8.88
C MET A 116 -0.11 6.53 10.31
N ILE A 117 -0.21 5.31 10.85
CA ILE A 117 -0.68 5.03 12.21
C ILE A 117 0.20 5.69 13.26
N SER A 118 1.53 5.69 13.05
CA SER A 118 2.50 6.25 13.98
C SER A 118 2.52 7.79 13.99
N THR A 119 2.11 8.43 12.90
CA THR A 119 2.22 9.89 12.73
C THR A 119 1.02 10.64 13.29
N VAL A 120 -0.19 10.15 13.10
CA VAL A 120 -1.40 10.83 13.55
C VAL A 120 -1.68 10.63 15.04
N GLN A 121 -2.42 11.55 15.65
CA GLN A 121 -2.80 11.45 17.08
C GLN A 121 -3.65 10.21 17.36
N TYR A 122 -4.61 9.91 16.50
CA TYR A 122 -5.51 8.77 16.65
C TYR A 122 -5.16 7.69 15.64
N GLY A 123 -4.01 7.03 15.87
CA GLY A 123 -3.62 5.83 15.13
C GLY A 123 -4.37 4.60 15.66
N ILE A 124 -5.19 3.98 14.83
CA ILE A 124 -6.13 2.92 15.21
C ILE A 124 -5.80 1.66 14.41
N ALA A 125 -5.44 0.58 15.10
CA ALA A 125 -5.25 -0.72 14.46
C ALA A 125 -6.58 -1.45 14.33
N MET A 126 -6.79 -2.09 13.16
CA MET A 126 -7.87 -3.06 12.99
C MET A 126 -7.59 -4.31 13.82
N GLU A 127 -8.62 -5.04 14.27
CA GLU A 127 -8.44 -6.28 15.03
C GLU A 127 -7.66 -7.34 14.25
N ASN A 128 -7.89 -7.43 12.94
CA ASN A 128 -7.16 -8.32 12.03
C ASN A 128 -5.79 -7.79 11.61
N ALA A 129 -5.32 -6.66 12.16
CA ALA A 129 -4.06 -6.04 11.79
C ALA A 129 -2.86 -6.92 12.16
N GLN A 130 -1.78 -6.77 11.39
CA GLN A 130 -0.48 -7.35 11.69
C GLN A 130 0.04 -6.86 13.05
N LYS A 131 0.79 -7.72 13.75
CA LYS A 131 1.32 -7.38 15.09
C LYS A 131 2.03 -6.04 15.15
N MET A 132 2.87 -5.75 14.15
CA MET A 132 3.62 -4.49 14.08
C MET A 132 2.72 -3.23 14.03
N ILE A 133 1.53 -3.34 13.44
CA ILE A 133 0.55 -2.25 13.38
C ILE A 133 -0.13 -2.08 14.75
N LYS A 134 -0.50 -3.19 15.38
CA LYS A 134 -1.07 -3.18 16.73
C LYS A 134 -0.09 -2.58 17.75
N ASP A 135 1.19 -2.95 17.66
CA ASP A 135 2.23 -2.44 18.56
C ASP A 135 2.50 -0.93 18.36
N ALA A 136 2.30 -0.42 17.15
CA ALA A 136 2.49 1.00 16.81
C ALA A 136 1.24 1.87 17.03
N SER A 137 0.07 1.27 17.17
CA SER A 137 -1.19 1.99 17.33
C SER A 137 -1.43 2.42 18.78
N ARG A 138 -2.19 3.49 18.95
CA ARG A 138 -2.67 3.92 20.29
C ARG A 138 -4.02 3.33 20.64
N TYR A 139 -4.78 2.91 19.65
CA TYR A 139 -6.14 2.40 19.80
C TYR A 139 -6.32 1.18 18.92
N MET A 140 -7.32 0.38 19.27
CA MET A 140 -7.76 -0.76 18.47
C MET A 140 -9.26 -0.69 18.22
N THR A 141 -9.70 -1.21 17.08
CA THR A 141 -11.11 -1.35 16.73
C THR A 141 -11.38 -2.77 16.25
N GLN A 142 -12.63 -3.09 16.00
CA GLN A 142 -13.07 -4.38 15.46
C GLN A 142 -12.50 -4.65 14.07
N SER A 143 -12.61 -5.88 13.59
CA SER A 143 -12.21 -6.23 12.23
C SER A 143 -13.14 -5.57 11.19
N ASN A 144 -12.66 -5.43 9.96
CA ASN A 144 -13.46 -4.90 8.85
C ASN A 144 -14.72 -5.77 8.57
N ASN A 145 -14.74 -7.04 9.02
CA ASN A 145 -15.89 -7.93 8.91
C ASN A 145 -16.98 -7.64 9.97
N GLU A 146 -16.67 -6.91 11.01
CA GLU A 146 -17.52 -6.61 12.17
C GLU A 146 -17.94 -5.13 12.25
N LYS A 147 -17.99 -4.43 11.12
CA LYS A 147 -18.38 -3.01 11.04
C LYS A 147 -17.50 -2.05 11.86
N ALA A 148 -16.20 -2.29 11.86
CA ALA A 148 -15.19 -1.52 12.60
C ALA A 148 -15.22 0.01 12.39
N SER A 149 -15.80 0.48 11.31
CA SER A 149 -15.92 1.91 10.99
C SER A 149 -17.03 2.65 11.70
N TYR A 150 -17.88 1.94 12.46
CA TYR A 150 -18.91 2.57 13.31
C TYR A 150 -18.42 2.61 14.76
N MET A 151 -17.55 3.56 15.08
CA MET A 151 -17.35 3.95 16.47
C MET A 151 -18.61 4.75 16.90
N GLN A 152 -19.38 4.17 17.80
CA GLN A 152 -20.41 4.90 18.56
C GLN A 152 -19.72 5.78 19.61
#